data_8cbd414f6714bab22a92c85c4464a59a
#
_entry.id   8cbd414f6714bab22a92c85c4464a59a
#
_cell.length_a   1.000
_cell.length_b   1.000
_cell.length_c   1.000
_cell.angle_alpha   90.00
_cell.angle_beta   90.00
_cell.angle_gamma   90.00
#
_symmetry.space_group_name_H-M   'P 1'
#
loop_
_entity.id
_entity.type
_entity.pdbx_description
1 polymer ?
#
loop_
_entity_poly.entity_id
_entity_poly.type
_entity_poly.pdbx_seq_one_letter_code
_entity_poly.pdbx_strand_id
1 'polypeptide(L)'
;MSTPRTQVAVIGSGNIGTDLMIKVIRNSTNLEMGAMVGIDPDSDGLARARRLGVPTTADGVAGLIGLPNFDEIGFVFDATSAQAHRANARALEPYGKRLIDLTPAAIGPFVVPAVNLDAHRNAPNVNMVTCGGQATIPVVAAVSRVTPVAYAEIVASIASKSAGPGTRANIDEFTETTAHAIESVGGAARGKAVIVLNPAEPPLIMRDTVFCLISEPSAVVHDAVRESIERMVADVAAYVPGYRLKQQVQITPVPQGQPVHTLLADGAPATPTHQVSVFLEVEGAAHYLPAYAGNLDIMTSAALRFAEAAAETDTARAAELETTR
;
A
#
# COMPACT_ATOMS: atom_id res chain seq x y z
N MET A 1 -28.82 -5.00 -16.85
CA MET A 1 -28.69 -5.62 -15.51
C MET A 1 -27.34 -5.17 -14.96
N SER A 2 -27.26 -4.66 -13.74
CA SER A 2 -25.97 -4.32 -13.14
C SER A 2 -25.19 -5.61 -12.89
N THR A 3 -23.91 -5.64 -13.24
CA THR A 3 -23.02 -6.76 -12.92
C THR A 3 -23.05 -6.99 -11.40
N PRO A 4 -23.17 -8.23 -10.91
CA PRO A 4 -23.16 -8.49 -9.48
C PRO A 4 -21.82 -8.03 -8.89
N ARG A 5 -21.88 -7.34 -7.74
CA ARG A 5 -20.68 -6.88 -7.03
C ARG A 5 -20.09 -8.03 -6.23
N THR A 6 -18.76 -8.07 -6.18
CA THR A 6 -18.04 -9.05 -5.34
C THR A 6 -18.13 -8.62 -3.87
N GLN A 7 -18.64 -9.50 -3.01
CA GLN A 7 -18.67 -9.25 -1.57
C GLN A 7 -17.25 -9.31 -0.97
N VAL A 8 -16.96 -8.36 -0.08
CA VAL A 8 -15.67 -8.29 0.63
C VAL A 8 -15.88 -8.20 2.13
N ALA A 9 -14.96 -8.81 2.88
CA ALA A 9 -14.90 -8.66 4.32
C ALA A 9 -13.68 -7.83 4.74
N VAL A 10 -13.79 -7.11 5.85
CA VAL A 10 -12.67 -6.42 6.49
C VAL A 10 -12.50 -6.99 7.89
N ILE A 11 -11.32 -7.56 8.19
CA ILE A 11 -10.92 -7.98 9.53
C ILE A 11 -10.05 -6.87 10.13
N GLY A 12 -10.50 -6.33 11.28
CA GLY A 12 -9.88 -5.21 11.96
C GLY A 12 -10.78 -3.98 11.98
N SER A 13 -11.46 -3.75 13.10
CA SER A 13 -12.43 -2.65 13.28
C SER A 13 -11.80 -1.33 13.77
N GLY A 14 -10.48 -1.17 13.57
CA GLY A 14 -9.74 0.07 13.84
C GLY A 14 -9.88 1.11 12.73
N ASN A 15 -9.02 2.14 12.77
CA ASN A 15 -9.06 3.26 11.83
C ASN A 15 -8.90 2.83 10.36
N ILE A 16 -7.94 1.95 10.07
CA ILE A 16 -7.66 1.46 8.70
C ILE A 16 -8.87 0.68 8.18
N GLY A 17 -9.35 -0.32 8.94
CA GLY A 17 -10.49 -1.13 8.49
C GLY A 17 -11.78 -0.32 8.35
N THR A 18 -12.02 0.63 9.24
CA THR A 18 -13.18 1.53 9.14
C THR A 18 -13.10 2.44 7.93
N ASP A 19 -11.93 3.02 7.64
CA ASP A 19 -11.73 3.85 6.45
C ASP A 19 -11.92 3.04 5.16
N LEU A 20 -11.36 1.82 5.13
CA LEU A 20 -11.51 0.91 3.99
C LEU A 20 -12.97 0.53 3.75
N MET A 21 -13.72 0.18 4.81
CA MET A 21 -15.16 -0.07 4.71
C MET A 21 -15.89 1.13 4.10
N ILE A 22 -15.62 2.34 4.57
CA ILE A 22 -16.24 3.56 4.05
C ILE A 22 -15.88 3.77 2.57
N LYS A 23 -14.63 3.51 2.18
CA LYS A 23 -14.21 3.62 0.78
C LYS A 23 -14.87 2.59 -0.12
N VAL A 24 -15.00 1.33 0.32
CA VAL A 24 -15.77 0.32 -0.44
C VAL A 24 -17.20 0.78 -0.66
N ILE A 25 -17.87 1.25 0.39
CA ILE A 25 -19.28 1.68 0.30
C ILE A 25 -19.46 2.90 -0.63
N ARG A 26 -18.53 3.86 -0.59
CA ARG A 26 -18.69 5.14 -1.29
C ARG A 26 -18.10 5.16 -2.69
N ASN A 27 -17.00 4.50 -2.90
CA ASN A 27 -16.16 4.70 -4.08
C ASN A 27 -16.12 3.46 -4.98
N SER A 28 -16.40 2.25 -4.46
CA SER A 28 -16.32 1.05 -5.28
C SER A 28 -17.55 0.89 -6.18
N THR A 29 -17.30 0.47 -7.41
CA THR A 29 -18.34 0.16 -8.41
C THR A 29 -18.59 -1.33 -8.53
N ASN A 30 -17.61 -2.17 -8.22
CA ASN A 30 -17.65 -3.62 -8.42
C ASN A 30 -17.46 -4.44 -7.14
N LEU A 31 -17.24 -3.76 -5.99
CA LEU A 31 -17.19 -4.40 -4.67
C LEU A 31 -18.32 -3.91 -3.77
N GLU A 32 -18.73 -4.76 -2.84
CA GLU A 32 -19.68 -4.40 -1.78
C GLU A 32 -19.29 -5.04 -0.44
N MET A 33 -19.67 -4.38 0.66
CA MET A 33 -19.34 -4.87 1.99
C MET A 33 -20.21 -6.07 2.38
N GLY A 34 -19.60 -7.24 2.50
CA GLY A 34 -20.21 -8.46 3.04
C GLY A 34 -20.08 -8.58 4.56
N ALA A 35 -18.96 -8.12 5.15
CA ALA A 35 -18.78 -8.18 6.60
C ALA A 35 -17.74 -7.18 7.12
N MET A 36 -17.93 -6.71 8.36
CA MET A 36 -16.93 -6.03 9.19
C MET A 36 -16.66 -6.86 10.45
N VAL A 37 -15.41 -7.21 10.68
CA VAL A 37 -14.99 -8.18 11.69
C VAL A 37 -14.07 -7.50 12.71
N GLY A 38 -14.34 -7.70 13.99
CA GLY A 38 -13.52 -7.22 15.10
C GLY A 38 -13.39 -8.28 16.17
N ILE A 39 -12.74 -7.90 17.28
CA ILE A 39 -12.62 -8.70 18.51
C ILE A 39 -13.16 -7.97 19.73
N ASP A 40 -13.52 -6.71 19.59
CA ASP A 40 -14.13 -5.88 20.61
C ASP A 40 -15.54 -5.49 20.15
N PRO A 41 -16.62 -6.00 20.80
CA PRO A 41 -18.00 -5.73 20.42
C PRO A 41 -18.39 -4.25 20.54
N ASP A 42 -17.66 -3.50 21.38
CA ASP A 42 -17.90 -2.08 21.64
C ASP A 42 -17.08 -1.13 20.76
N SER A 43 -16.29 -1.68 19.82
CA SER A 43 -15.49 -0.85 18.93
C SER A 43 -16.34 0.08 18.07
N ASP A 44 -15.89 1.34 17.87
CA ASP A 44 -16.59 2.33 17.03
C ASP A 44 -16.72 1.83 15.58
N GLY A 45 -15.74 1.12 15.06
CA GLY A 45 -15.78 0.54 13.72
C GLY A 45 -16.93 -0.44 13.51
N LEU A 46 -17.14 -1.38 14.45
CA LEU A 46 -18.30 -2.29 14.41
C LEU A 46 -19.62 -1.56 14.60
N ALA A 47 -19.67 -0.60 15.53
CA ALA A 47 -20.88 0.22 15.74
C ALA A 47 -21.24 1.01 14.48
N ARG A 48 -20.26 1.53 13.76
CA ARG A 48 -20.45 2.24 12.50
C ARG A 48 -20.90 1.32 11.38
N ALA A 49 -20.30 0.13 11.26
CA ALA A 49 -20.70 -0.89 10.29
C ALA A 49 -22.17 -1.28 10.46
N ARG A 50 -22.61 -1.53 11.70
CA ARG A 50 -24.03 -1.83 12.01
C ARG A 50 -24.97 -0.71 11.56
N ARG A 51 -24.61 0.57 11.81
CA ARG A 51 -25.42 1.73 11.37
C ARG A 51 -25.52 1.84 9.84
N LEU A 52 -24.52 1.34 9.12
CA LEU A 52 -24.48 1.32 7.65
C LEU A 52 -25.11 0.05 7.06
N GLY A 53 -25.66 -0.84 7.89
CA GLY A 53 -26.29 -2.08 7.44
C GLY A 53 -25.30 -3.19 7.03
N VAL A 54 -24.02 -3.05 7.37
CA VAL A 54 -23.00 -4.07 7.10
C VAL A 54 -23.08 -5.16 8.17
N PRO A 55 -23.13 -6.45 7.79
CA PRO A 55 -23.02 -7.56 8.75
C PRO A 55 -21.76 -7.45 9.61
N THR A 56 -21.87 -7.74 10.91
CA THR A 56 -20.73 -7.60 11.85
C THR A 56 -20.59 -8.81 12.74
N THR A 57 -19.35 -9.12 13.11
CA THR A 57 -19.04 -10.05 14.21
C THR A 57 -17.91 -9.50 15.08
N ALA A 58 -17.92 -9.83 16.37
CA ALA A 58 -16.84 -9.55 17.29
C ALA A 58 -16.02 -10.80 17.65
N ASP A 59 -16.26 -11.93 16.99
CA ASP A 59 -15.62 -13.22 17.25
C ASP A 59 -14.43 -13.48 16.30
N GLY A 60 -13.84 -12.42 15.74
CA GLY A 60 -12.70 -12.52 14.85
C GLY A 60 -12.98 -13.37 13.60
N VAL A 61 -11.95 -14.05 13.09
CA VAL A 61 -12.06 -14.87 11.88
C VAL A 61 -13.03 -16.04 12.02
N ALA A 62 -13.18 -16.59 13.22
CA ALA A 62 -14.17 -17.65 13.48
C ALA A 62 -15.61 -17.15 13.31
N GLY A 63 -15.88 -15.91 13.79
CA GLY A 63 -17.17 -15.28 13.57
C GLY A 63 -17.42 -14.96 12.09
N LEU A 64 -16.40 -14.57 11.32
CA LEU A 64 -16.51 -14.37 9.88
C LEU A 64 -16.95 -15.66 9.16
N ILE A 65 -16.28 -16.79 9.47
CA ILE A 65 -16.58 -18.11 8.89
C ILE A 65 -18.02 -18.54 9.22
N GLY A 66 -18.53 -18.14 10.39
CA GLY A 66 -19.89 -18.46 10.83
C GLY A 66 -20.99 -17.56 10.24
N LEU A 67 -20.67 -16.54 9.45
CA LEU A 67 -21.70 -15.67 8.85
C LEU A 67 -22.50 -16.40 7.75
N PRO A 68 -23.82 -16.15 7.65
CA PRO A 68 -24.66 -16.80 6.63
C PRO A 68 -24.21 -16.52 5.17
N ASN A 69 -23.59 -15.37 4.92
CA ASN A 69 -23.12 -14.96 3.60
C ASN A 69 -21.61 -15.20 3.40
N PHE A 70 -20.95 -16.00 4.24
CA PHE A 70 -19.51 -16.22 4.17
C PHE A 70 -19.08 -16.78 2.80
N ASP A 71 -19.85 -17.68 2.23
CA ASP A 71 -19.54 -18.29 0.93
C ASP A 71 -19.49 -17.27 -0.22
N GLU A 72 -20.29 -16.19 -0.11
CA GLU A 72 -20.35 -15.11 -1.11
C GLU A 72 -19.16 -14.15 -1.05
N ILE A 73 -18.39 -14.15 0.06
CA ILE A 73 -17.22 -13.29 0.24
C ILE A 73 -16.07 -13.79 -0.64
N GLY A 74 -15.66 -12.94 -1.60
CA GLY A 74 -14.53 -13.23 -2.49
C GLY A 74 -13.18 -12.76 -1.94
N PHE A 75 -13.13 -11.58 -1.32
CA PHE A 75 -11.90 -11.01 -0.76
C PHE A 75 -12.03 -10.71 0.72
N VAL A 76 -10.93 -10.88 1.43
CA VAL A 76 -10.81 -10.53 2.85
C VAL A 76 -9.64 -9.58 3.01
N PHE A 77 -9.92 -8.33 3.37
CA PHE A 77 -8.91 -7.37 3.79
C PHE A 77 -8.54 -7.61 5.25
N ASP A 78 -7.27 -7.68 5.55
CA ASP A 78 -6.79 -7.86 6.92
C ASP A 78 -6.03 -6.60 7.39
N ALA A 79 -6.66 -5.84 8.27
CA ALA A 79 -6.16 -4.61 8.87
C ALA A 79 -5.87 -4.80 10.39
N THR A 80 -5.32 -5.94 10.76
CA THR A 80 -5.04 -6.31 12.15
C THR A 80 -3.57 -6.14 12.51
N SER A 81 -2.88 -7.21 12.91
CA SER A 81 -1.44 -7.27 13.18
C SER A 81 -0.79 -8.42 12.43
N ALA A 82 0.53 -8.41 12.27
CA ALA A 82 1.26 -9.47 11.61
C ALA A 82 0.98 -10.87 12.20
N GLN A 83 0.91 -10.96 13.53
CA GLN A 83 0.60 -12.23 14.21
C GLN A 83 -0.84 -12.69 13.93
N ALA A 84 -1.81 -11.76 13.99
CA ALA A 84 -3.21 -12.07 13.74
C ALA A 84 -3.42 -12.46 12.26
N HIS A 85 -2.79 -11.75 11.31
CA HIS A 85 -2.87 -12.09 9.90
C HIS A 85 -2.39 -13.51 9.60
N ARG A 86 -1.26 -13.95 10.20
CA ARG A 86 -0.78 -15.33 10.06
C ARG A 86 -1.80 -16.37 10.57
N ALA A 87 -2.54 -16.04 11.62
CA ALA A 87 -3.60 -16.92 12.14
C ALA A 87 -4.84 -16.89 11.24
N ASN A 88 -5.27 -15.71 10.79
CA ASN A 88 -6.40 -15.50 9.91
C ASN A 88 -6.17 -16.20 8.56
N ALA A 89 -4.98 -16.05 7.98
CA ALA A 89 -4.62 -16.68 6.71
C ALA A 89 -4.73 -18.20 6.79
N ARG A 90 -4.20 -18.84 7.85
CA ARG A 90 -4.35 -20.29 8.07
C ARG A 90 -5.81 -20.71 8.25
N ALA A 91 -6.61 -19.92 8.96
CA ALA A 91 -8.02 -20.23 9.19
C ALA A 91 -8.85 -20.15 7.91
N LEU A 92 -8.50 -19.25 6.99
CA LEU A 92 -9.23 -19.00 5.74
C LEU A 92 -8.73 -19.85 4.56
N GLU A 93 -7.53 -20.43 4.66
CA GLU A 93 -6.93 -21.26 3.60
C GLU A 93 -7.86 -22.36 3.07
N PRO A 94 -8.56 -23.16 3.92
CA PRO A 94 -9.45 -24.25 3.45
C PRO A 94 -10.63 -23.75 2.61
N TYR A 95 -10.97 -22.46 2.70
CA TYR A 95 -12.13 -21.88 2.03
C TYR A 95 -11.78 -21.15 0.72
N GLY A 96 -10.49 -21.09 0.37
CA GLY A 96 -10.03 -20.48 -0.88
C GLY A 96 -10.30 -18.97 -0.97
N LYS A 97 -10.46 -18.28 0.16
CA LYS A 97 -10.66 -16.83 0.19
C LYS A 97 -9.37 -16.09 -0.17
N ARG A 98 -9.47 -15.03 -0.97
CA ARG A 98 -8.31 -14.21 -1.33
C ARG A 98 -8.08 -13.13 -0.29
N LEU A 99 -6.84 -13.05 0.21
CA LEU A 99 -6.48 -12.15 1.28
C LEU A 99 -5.69 -10.95 0.75
N ILE A 100 -6.02 -9.78 1.27
CA ILE A 100 -5.29 -8.53 1.02
C ILE A 100 -4.79 -8.04 2.38
N ASP A 101 -3.50 -8.23 2.59
CA ASP A 101 -2.83 -7.99 3.87
C ASP A 101 -2.33 -6.55 3.97
N LEU A 102 -2.89 -5.79 4.91
CA LEU A 102 -2.46 -4.43 5.26
C LEU A 102 -1.55 -4.42 6.51
N THR A 103 -1.07 -5.60 6.93
CA THR A 103 -0.18 -5.77 8.08
C THR A 103 1.26 -6.01 7.62
N PRO A 104 2.26 -5.87 8.50
CA PRO A 104 3.64 -6.20 8.13
C PRO A 104 3.95 -7.72 8.17
N ALA A 105 2.96 -8.61 8.06
CA ALA A 105 3.18 -10.06 8.10
C ALA A 105 3.96 -10.61 6.91
N ALA A 106 3.82 -9.98 5.74
CA ALA A 106 4.57 -10.27 4.52
C ALA A 106 4.54 -11.76 4.11
N ILE A 107 3.36 -12.39 4.13
CA ILE A 107 3.19 -13.81 3.72
C ILE A 107 3.14 -13.93 2.20
N GLY A 108 2.35 -13.07 1.55
CA GLY A 108 2.20 -13.01 0.09
C GLY A 108 3.21 -12.07 -0.57
N PRO A 109 3.22 -12.01 -1.91
CA PRO A 109 4.03 -11.04 -2.64
C PRO A 109 3.67 -9.61 -2.27
N PHE A 110 4.67 -8.74 -2.25
CA PHE A 110 4.47 -7.31 -2.09
C PHE A 110 3.79 -6.70 -3.32
N VAL A 111 2.74 -5.92 -3.09
CA VAL A 111 2.01 -5.25 -4.16
C VAL A 111 1.96 -3.74 -3.94
N VAL A 112 2.39 -3.03 -4.96
CA VAL A 112 2.23 -1.59 -5.14
C VAL A 112 1.45 -1.39 -6.43
N PRO A 113 0.17 -0.98 -6.40
CA PRO A 113 -0.72 -1.07 -7.56
C PRO A 113 -0.19 -0.41 -8.83
N ALA A 114 0.41 0.76 -8.75
CA ALA A 114 0.99 1.45 -9.91
C ALA A 114 2.26 0.78 -10.48
N VAL A 115 2.83 -0.23 -9.79
CA VAL A 115 4.09 -0.87 -10.18
C VAL A 115 3.89 -2.29 -10.70
N ASN A 116 3.22 -3.16 -9.92
CA ASN A 116 3.20 -4.60 -10.16
C ASN A 116 1.85 -5.30 -9.92
N LEU A 117 0.74 -4.54 -9.87
CA LEU A 117 -0.59 -5.09 -9.63
C LEU A 117 -0.92 -6.27 -10.57
N ASP A 118 -0.66 -6.11 -11.87
CA ASP A 118 -1.05 -7.08 -12.90
C ASP A 118 -0.38 -8.44 -12.71
N ALA A 119 0.85 -8.45 -12.20
CA ALA A 119 1.59 -9.70 -11.95
C ALA A 119 0.98 -10.54 -10.80
N HIS A 120 0.17 -9.92 -9.94
CA HIS A 120 -0.34 -10.54 -8.72
C HIS A 120 -1.86 -10.59 -8.60
N ARG A 121 -2.60 -10.23 -9.67
CA ARG A 121 -4.09 -10.22 -9.65
C ARG A 121 -4.72 -11.53 -9.17
N ASN A 122 -4.07 -12.66 -9.38
CA ASN A 122 -4.57 -13.99 -9.03
C ASN A 122 -3.93 -14.59 -7.77
N ALA A 123 -3.07 -13.85 -7.08
CA ALA A 123 -2.42 -14.36 -5.89
C ALA A 123 -3.44 -14.60 -4.76
N PRO A 124 -3.34 -15.73 -4.03
CA PRO A 124 -4.28 -16.03 -2.94
C PRO A 124 -4.11 -15.14 -1.72
N ASN A 125 -2.93 -14.56 -1.53
CA ASN A 125 -2.61 -13.59 -0.50
C ASN A 125 -1.63 -12.59 -1.08
N VAL A 126 -1.87 -11.30 -0.89
CA VAL A 126 -0.96 -10.20 -1.27
C VAL A 126 -0.70 -9.30 -0.08
N ASN A 127 0.51 -8.80 0.04
CA ASN A 127 0.88 -7.85 1.09
C ASN A 127 0.99 -6.44 0.51
N MET A 128 0.30 -5.48 1.13
CA MET A 128 0.28 -4.08 0.69
C MET A 128 1.48 -3.27 1.20
N VAL A 129 2.56 -3.93 1.60
CA VAL A 129 3.78 -3.32 2.12
C VAL A 129 3.52 -2.47 3.38
N THR A 130 3.73 -1.16 3.27
CA THR A 130 3.52 -0.16 4.33
C THR A 130 3.02 1.15 3.72
N CYS A 131 2.49 2.06 4.52
CA CYS A 131 2.07 3.37 4.02
C CYS A 131 3.24 4.14 3.37
N GLY A 132 4.43 4.13 3.98
CA GLY A 132 5.63 4.72 3.39
C GLY A 132 6.05 4.01 2.11
N GLY A 133 5.94 2.68 2.07
CA GLY A 133 6.21 1.89 0.87
C GLY A 133 5.26 2.23 -0.27
N GLN A 134 3.95 2.29 -0.01
CA GLN A 134 2.96 2.68 -1.03
C GLN A 134 3.20 4.10 -1.58
N ALA A 135 3.70 5.01 -0.75
CA ALA A 135 3.99 6.37 -1.18
C ALA A 135 5.30 6.49 -1.98
N THR A 136 6.32 5.71 -1.69
CA THR A 136 7.69 5.98 -2.15
C THR A 136 8.23 4.97 -3.16
N ILE A 137 7.84 3.70 -3.06
CA ILE A 137 8.28 2.64 -4.00
C ILE A 137 7.88 2.95 -5.45
N PRO A 138 6.71 3.55 -5.76
CA PRO A 138 6.40 3.97 -7.13
C PRO A 138 7.48 4.87 -7.73
N VAL A 139 8.02 5.81 -6.96
CA VAL A 139 9.09 6.70 -7.42
C VAL A 139 10.39 5.94 -7.67
N VAL A 140 10.79 5.04 -6.76
CA VAL A 140 11.97 4.19 -6.96
C VAL A 140 11.83 3.36 -8.23
N ALA A 141 10.67 2.72 -8.43
CA ALA A 141 10.37 1.95 -9.62
C ALA A 141 10.40 2.80 -10.91
N ALA A 142 9.90 4.06 -10.84
CA ALA A 142 9.95 4.97 -11.96
C ALA A 142 11.38 5.32 -12.38
N VAL A 143 12.31 5.50 -11.42
CA VAL A 143 13.75 5.67 -11.73
C VAL A 143 14.34 4.39 -12.28
N SER A 144 14.07 3.24 -11.64
CA SER A 144 14.62 1.94 -12.03
C SER A 144 14.20 1.48 -13.44
N ARG A 145 13.04 1.94 -13.93
CA ARG A 145 12.58 1.69 -15.32
C ARG A 145 13.43 2.41 -16.36
N VAL A 146 14.16 3.45 -15.99
CA VAL A 146 14.98 4.27 -16.89
C VAL A 146 16.48 3.96 -16.76
N THR A 147 16.95 3.81 -15.52
CA THR A 147 18.38 3.57 -15.25
C THR A 147 18.55 2.74 -13.97
N PRO A 148 19.58 1.91 -13.86
CA PRO A 148 19.85 1.15 -12.64
C PRO A 148 20.00 2.04 -11.41
N VAL A 149 19.33 1.65 -10.31
CA VAL A 149 19.40 2.32 -9.01
C VAL A 149 20.31 1.50 -8.08
N ALA A 150 21.47 2.04 -7.78
CA ALA A 150 22.45 1.37 -6.93
C ALA A 150 22.04 1.34 -5.45
N TYR A 151 21.32 2.38 -5.02
CA TYR A 151 20.80 2.54 -3.66
C TYR A 151 19.56 3.43 -3.68
N ALA A 152 18.55 3.07 -2.91
CA ALA A 152 17.41 3.94 -2.66
C ALA A 152 17.12 4.05 -1.15
N GLU A 153 16.91 5.27 -0.67
CA GLU A 153 16.49 5.56 0.69
C GLU A 153 15.20 6.34 0.68
N ILE A 154 14.27 5.95 1.55
CA ILE A 154 13.05 6.71 1.76
C ILE A 154 12.95 7.21 3.21
N VAL A 155 12.44 8.42 3.37
CA VAL A 155 12.07 8.98 4.66
C VAL A 155 10.59 9.30 4.64
N ALA A 156 9.79 8.51 5.34
CA ALA A 156 8.35 8.71 5.47
C ALA A 156 8.04 9.50 6.75
N SER A 157 7.53 10.73 6.61
CA SER A 157 7.14 11.57 7.73
C SER A 157 5.61 11.65 7.82
N ILE A 158 5.05 11.01 8.85
CA ILE A 158 3.61 10.97 9.12
C ILE A 158 3.26 11.75 10.38
N ALA A 159 2.04 12.28 10.46
CA ALA A 159 1.56 12.89 11.69
C ALA A 159 1.57 11.88 12.85
N SER A 160 2.15 12.24 13.98
CA SER A 160 2.18 11.36 15.17
C SER A 160 0.77 10.91 15.58
N LYS A 161 -0.25 11.77 15.40
CA LYS A 161 -1.66 11.46 15.67
C LYS A 161 -2.25 10.37 14.76
N SER A 162 -1.70 10.17 13.56
CA SER A 162 -2.15 9.12 12.63
C SER A 162 -1.42 7.79 12.83
N ALA A 163 -0.35 7.76 13.64
CA ALA A 163 0.35 6.54 14.00
C ALA A 163 -0.37 5.83 15.15
N GLY A 164 -1.12 4.79 14.83
CA GLY A 164 -1.81 3.95 15.81
C GLY A 164 -0.85 3.09 16.66
N PRO A 165 -1.39 2.38 17.68
CA PRO A 165 -0.58 1.48 18.53
C PRO A 165 0.21 0.44 17.73
N GLY A 166 -0.38 -0.12 16.67
CA GLY A 166 0.28 -1.09 15.79
C GLY A 166 1.52 -0.51 15.11
N THR A 167 1.43 0.68 14.52
CA THR A 167 2.58 1.35 13.89
C THR A 167 3.69 1.63 14.90
N ARG A 168 3.33 2.08 16.10
CA ARG A 168 4.32 2.41 17.16
C ARG A 168 5.02 1.19 17.71
N ALA A 169 4.33 0.05 17.80
CA ALA A 169 4.88 -1.20 18.31
C ALA A 169 5.77 -1.93 17.27
N ASN A 170 5.63 -1.62 15.98
CA ASN A 170 6.24 -2.40 14.89
C ASN A 170 7.07 -1.50 13.95
N ILE A 171 7.82 -0.54 14.50
CA ILE A 171 8.67 0.37 13.69
C ILE A 171 9.77 -0.41 12.97
N ASP A 172 10.38 -1.40 13.60
CA ASP A 172 11.44 -2.21 13.00
C ASP A 172 10.89 -3.02 11.81
N GLU A 173 9.73 -3.67 11.99
CA GLU A 173 9.05 -4.40 10.90
C GLU A 173 8.65 -3.46 9.74
N PHE A 174 8.25 -2.22 10.04
CA PHE A 174 7.99 -1.21 9.01
C PHE A 174 9.23 -0.95 8.17
N THR A 175 10.37 -0.72 8.81
CA THR A 175 11.61 -0.38 8.12
C THR A 175 12.17 -1.56 7.31
N GLU A 176 12.15 -2.76 7.86
CA GLU A 176 12.59 -3.99 7.19
C GLU A 176 11.71 -4.34 5.98
N THR A 177 10.39 -4.36 6.18
CA THR A 177 9.43 -4.65 5.10
C THR A 177 9.53 -3.63 3.97
N THR A 178 9.63 -2.34 4.31
CA THR A 178 9.74 -1.28 3.30
C THR A 178 11.08 -1.36 2.56
N ALA A 179 12.20 -1.58 3.26
CA ALA A 179 13.51 -1.72 2.63
C ALA A 179 13.55 -2.90 1.64
N HIS A 180 13.03 -4.06 2.03
CA HIS A 180 12.92 -5.22 1.15
C HIS A 180 12.02 -4.95 -0.06
N ALA A 181 10.92 -4.23 0.10
CA ALA A 181 10.04 -3.89 -1.02
C ALA A 181 10.64 -2.81 -1.94
N ILE A 182 11.48 -1.90 -1.44
CA ILE A 182 12.30 -0.99 -2.26
C ILE A 182 13.19 -1.77 -3.23
N GLU A 183 13.78 -2.88 -2.76
CA GLU A 183 14.63 -3.76 -3.58
C GLU A 183 13.77 -4.61 -4.53
N SER A 184 12.82 -5.37 -4.01
CA SER A 184 12.09 -6.41 -4.77
C SER A 184 11.02 -5.85 -5.71
N VAL A 185 10.39 -4.72 -5.37
CA VAL A 185 9.35 -4.07 -6.18
C VAL A 185 9.88 -2.78 -6.82
N GLY A 186 10.63 -1.98 -6.06
CA GLY A 186 11.21 -0.73 -6.55
C GLY A 186 12.39 -0.93 -7.52
N GLY A 187 13.07 -2.07 -7.45
CA GLY A 187 14.21 -2.40 -8.34
C GLY A 187 15.53 -1.77 -7.96
N ALA A 188 15.68 -1.22 -6.74
CA ALA A 188 16.96 -0.76 -6.24
C ALA A 188 17.84 -1.95 -5.83
N ALA A 189 19.17 -1.86 -6.04
CA ALA A 189 20.10 -2.91 -5.62
C ALA A 189 20.22 -3.01 -4.08
N ARG A 190 20.00 -1.89 -3.37
CA ARG A 190 19.91 -1.84 -1.91
C ARG A 190 18.89 -0.79 -1.48
N GLY A 191 18.03 -1.15 -0.56
CA GLY A 191 16.96 -0.32 -0.01
C GLY A 191 17.19 0.08 1.44
N LYS A 192 16.74 1.28 1.83
CA LYS A 192 16.68 1.71 3.21
C LYS A 192 15.41 2.51 3.45
N ALA A 193 14.76 2.29 4.57
CA ALA A 193 13.58 3.03 4.97
C ALA A 193 13.75 3.67 6.35
N VAL A 194 13.26 4.89 6.48
CA VAL A 194 13.21 5.66 7.73
C VAL A 194 11.78 6.15 7.93
N ILE A 195 11.25 6.02 9.13
CA ILE A 195 9.96 6.59 9.50
C ILE A 195 10.15 7.71 10.54
N VAL A 196 9.45 8.81 10.34
CA VAL A 196 9.40 9.94 11.26
C VAL A 196 7.97 10.14 11.76
N LEU A 197 7.75 9.98 13.05
CA LEU A 197 6.48 10.32 13.70
C LEU A 197 6.49 11.79 14.08
N ASN A 198 5.92 12.64 13.21
CA ASN A 198 5.96 14.08 13.34
C ASN A 198 4.97 14.58 14.42
N PRO A 199 5.45 15.20 15.51
CA PRO A 199 4.61 15.66 16.61
C PRO A 199 4.01 17.07 16.40
N ALA A 200 4.19 17.68 15.24
CA ALA A 200 3.74 19.06 14.98
C ALA A 200 2.25 19.24 15.29
N GLU A 201 1.90 20.39 15.85
CA GLU A 201 0.53 20.82 16.13
C GLU A 201 0.31 22.22 15.50
N PRO A 202 -0.67 22.38 14.58
CA PRO A 202 -1.58 21.36 14.07
C PRO A 202 -0.86 20.26 13.28
N PRO A 203 -1.44 19.04 13.19
CA PRO A 203 -0.84 17.92 12.49
C PRO A 203 -0.59 18.26 11.01
N LEU A 204 0.58 17.86 10.51
CA LEU A 204 0.93 18.02 9.11
C LEU A 204 0.49 16.80 8.30
N ILE A 205 0.16 17.00 7.03
CA ILE A 205 -0.04 15.92 6.08
C ILE A 205 1.23 15.08 5.94
N MET A 206 1.10 13.86 5.44
CA MET A 206 2.25 12.98 5.17
C MET A 206 3.19 13.64 4.16
N ARG A 207 4.49 13.60 4.45
CA ARG A 207 5.56 14.12 3.59
C ARG A 207 6.66 13.10 3.49
N ASP A 208 7.01 12.74 2.28
CA ASP A 208 8.02 11.73 2.06
C ASP A 208 9.14 12.26 1.18
N THR A 209 10.33 11.73 1.44
CA THR A 209 11.52 11.99 0.63
C THR A 209 12.04 10.68 0.08
N VAL A 210 12.38 10.67 -1.20
CA VAL A 210 13.02 9.54 -1.87
C VAL A 210 14.36 10.00 -2.40
N PHE A 211 15.43 9.28 -2.06
CA PHE A 211 16.76 9.44 -2.61
C PHE A 211 17.13 8.20 -3.40
N CYS A 212 17.53 8.36 -4.67
CA CYS A 212 18.06 7.28 -5.48
C CYS A 212 19.47 7.65 -5.95
N LEU A 213 20.43 6.75 -5.79
CA LEU A 213 21.77 6.88 -6.32
C LEU A 213 21.87 6.16 -7.67
N ILE A 214 22.26 6.90 -8.71
CA ILE A 214 22.40 6.43 -10.09
C ILE A 214 23.80 6.72 -10.63
N SER A 215 24.25 5.92 -11.61
CA SER A 215 25.59 6.08 -12.24
C SER A 215 25.50 6.69 -13.64
N GLU A 216 24.49 7.53 -13.89
CA GLU A 216 24.17 8.07 -15.22
C GLU A 216 24.38 9.60 -15.26
N PRO A 217 25.40 10.10 -15.99
CA PRO A 217 25.66 11.54 -16.12
C PRO A 217 24.89 12.24 -17.24
N SER A 218 24.17 11.49 -18.11
CA SER A 218 23.52 12.04 -19.31
C SER A 218 22.30 12.90 -18.97
N ALA A 219 22.26 14.12 -19.45
CA ALA A 219 21.09 15.02 -19.31
C ALA A 219 19.82 14.43 -19.93
N VAL A 220 19.94 13.71 -21.04
CA VAL A 220 18.80 13.06 -21.73
C VAL A 220 18.18 11.99 -20.83
N VAL A 221 19.01 11.21 -20.13
CA VAL A 221 18.52 10.20 -19.19
C VAL A 221 17.91 10.87 -17.95
N HIS A 222 18.50 11.98 -17.48
CA HIS A 222 17.91 12.75 -16.38
C HIS A 222 16.51 13.29 -16.71
N ASP A 223 16.29 13.77 -17.93
CA ASP A 223 14.96 14.22 -18.36
C ASP A 223 13.97 13.04 -18.45
N ALA A 224 14.41 11.89 -19.00
CA ALA A 224 13.61 10.68 -19.03
C ALA A 224 13.24 10.17 -17.61
N VAL A 225 14.14 10.31 -16.63
CA VAL A 225 13.86 10.01 -15.21
C VAL A 225 12.78 10.94 -14.65
N ARG A 226 12.86 12.25 -14.92
CA ARG A 226 11.84 13.21 -14.47
C ARG A 226 10.46 12.88 -15.04
N GLU A 227 10.38 12.66 -16.36
CA GLU A 227 9.14 12.28 -17.03
C GLU A 227 8.57 10.95 -16.52
N SER A 228 9.44 9.96 -16.24
CA SER A 228 9.01 8.68 -15.68
C SER A 228 8.40 8.85 -14.30
N ILE A 229 9.01 9.68 -13.44
CA ILE A 229 8.50 10.00 -12.10
C ILE A 229 7.16 10.75 -12.20
N GLU A 230 7.05 11.75 -13.05
CA GLU A 230 5.83 12.54 -13.22
C GLU A 230 4.65 11.67 -13.68
N ARG A 231 4.87 10.76 -14.64
CA ARG A 231 3.86 9.78 -15.06
C ARG A 231 3.46 8.87 -13.90
N MET A 232 4.42 8.33 -13.17
CA MET A 232 4.15 7.46 -12.03
C MET A 232 3.36 8.18 -10.93
N VAL A 233 3.67 9.45 -10.67
CA VAL A 233 2.92 10.28 -9.71
C VAL A 233 1.46 10.43 -10.17
N ALA A 234 1.22 10.65 -11.46
CA ALA A 234 -0.12 10.71 -12.00
C ALA A 234 -0.87 9.37 -11.89
N ASP A 235 -0.19 8.24 -12.12
CA ASP A 235 -0.76 6.90 -11.97
C ASP A 235 -1.17 6.61 -10.52
N VAL A 236 -0.37 7.00 -9.55
CA VAL A 236 -0.73 6.87 -8.12
C VAL A 236 -1.86 7.83 -7.75
N ALA A 237 -1.81 9.08 -8.23
CA ALA A 237 -2.85 10.08 -7.95
C ALA A 237 -4.23 9.66 -8.49
N ALA A 238 -4.30 8.79 -9.49
CA ALA A 238 -5.56 8.26 -10.02
C ALA A 238 -6.36 7.47 -8.97
N TYR A 239 -5.70 6.83 -8.00
CA TYR A 239 -6.38 6.13 -6.90
C TYR A 239 -6.12 6.74 -5.51
N VAL A 240 -5.17 7.69 -5.42
CA VAL A 240 -4.88 8.50 -4.21
C VAL A 240 -4.87 9.98 -4.60
N PRO A 241 -6.04 10.64 -4.72
CA PRO A 241 -6.11 12.01 -5.28
C PRO A 241 -5.26 13.07 -4.57
N GLY A 242 -4.92 12.85 -3.29
CA GLY A 242 -4.04 13.73 -2.51
C GLY A 242 -2.54 13.48 -2.67
N TYR A 243 -2.13 12.53 -3.52
CA TYR A 243 -0.72 12.21 -3.80
C TYR A 243 -0.16 13.16 -4.86
N ARG A 244 0.95 13.83 -4.55
CA ARG A 244 1.56 14.80 -5.46
C ARG A 244 3.05 15.02 -5.19
N LEU A 245 3.76 15.50 -6.20
CA LEU A 245 5.08 16.10 -6.01
C LEU A 245 4.94 17.40 -5.21
N LYS A 246 5.77 17.57 -4.19
CA LYS A 246 5.87 18.83 -3.44
C LYS A 246 6.63 19.90 -4.23
N GLN A 247 7.59 19.47 -5.03
CA GLN A 247 8.44 20.32 -5.86
C GLN A 247 9.00 19.50 -7.04
N GLN A 248 9.66 20.17 -7.99
CA GLN A 248 10.31 19.51 -9.12
C GLN A 248 11.36 18.49 -8.66
N VAL A 249 11.49 17.42 -9.42
CA VAL A 249 12.49 16.36 -9.21
C VAL A 249 13.89 16.94 -9.37
N GLN A 250 14.71 16.76 -8.35
CA GLN A 250 16.10 17.23 -8.35
C GLN A 250 17.03 16.09 -8.73
N ILE A 251 17.95 16.32 -9.65
CA ILE A 251 19.03 15.39 -10.00
C ILE A 251 20.33 16.18 -9.92
N THR A 252 21.18 15.83 -8.96
CA THR A 252 22.39 16.56 -8.64
C THR A 252 23.60 15.63 -8.65
N PRO A 253 24.79 16.09 -9.06
CA PRO A 253 26.02 15.31 -8.90
C PRO A 253 26.24 14.95 -7.43
N VAL A 254 26.73 13.73 -7.20
CA VAL A 254 27.23 13.32 -5.88
C VAL A 254 28.48 14.15 -5.56
N PRO A 255 28.53 14.84 -4.41
CA PRO A 255 29.71 15.61 -4.02
C PRO A 255 30.99 14.78 -3.96
N GLN A 256 32.09 15.35 -4.41
CA GLN A 256 33.38 14.68 -4.35
C GLN A 256 33.75 14.38 -2.88
N GLY A 257 34.15 13.14 -2.58
CA GLY A 257 34.49 12.71 -1.22
C GLY A 257 33.32 12.26 -0.37
N GLN A 258 32.08 12.33 -0.85
CA GLN A 258 30.95 11.73 -0.14
C GLN A 258 31.11 10.21 -0.08
N PRO A 259 31.00 9.56 1.11
CA PRO A 259 31.30 8.14 1.28
C PRO A 259 30.11 7.24 0.84
N VAL A 260 29.62 7.44 -0.40
CA VAL A 260 28.49 6.66 -0.94
C VAL A 260 28.76 5.15 -1.02
N HIS A 261 30.03 4.75 -1.07
CA HIS A 261 30.42 3.33 -1.11
C HIS A 261 29.90 2.54 0.10
N THR A 262 29.71 3.18 1.25
CA THR A 262 29.15 2.54 2.46
C THR A 262 27.66 2.22 2.34
N LEU A 263 26.97 2.81 1.37
CA LEU A 263 25.54 2.64 1.13
C LEU A 263 25.26 1.54 0.11
N LEU A 264 26.26 1.14 -0.67
CA LEU A 264 26.10 0.20 -1.78
C LEU A 264 26.04 -1.24 -1.29
N ALA A 265 25.42 -2.10 -2.09
CA ALA A 265 25.52 -3.54 -1.91
C ALA A 265 26.96 -4.02 -2.25
N ASP A 266 27.37 -5.13 -1.64
CA ASP A 266 28.67 -5.73 -1.94
C ASP A 266 28.76 -6.10 -3.42
N GLY A 267 29.87 -5.70 -4.06
CA GLY A 267 30.09 -5.97 -5.48
C GLY A 267 29.32 -5.06 -6.43
N ALA A 268 28.83 -3.92 -5.99
CA ALA A 268 28.15 -2.95 -6.85
C ALA A 268 29.00 -2.60 -8.09
N PRO A 269 28.43 -2.67 -9.31
CA PRO A 269 29.21 -2.62 -10.56
C PRO A 269 29.77 -1.24 -10.90
N ALA A 270 29.25 -0.17 -10.34
CA ALA A 270 29.67 1.20 -10.62
C ALA A 270 29.47 2.12 -9.41
N THR A 271 30.35 3.13 -9.28
CA THR A 271 30.19 4.18 -8.29
C THR A 271 29.11 5.17 -8.76
N PRO A 272 28.10 5.46 -7.94
CA PRO A 272 27.07 6.45 -8.28
C PRO A 272 27.66 7.82 -8.53
N THR A 273 27.18 8.48 -9.58
CA THR A 273 27.62 9.83 -9.98
C THR A 273 26.59 10.91 -9.66
N HIS A 274 25.32 10.53 -9.56
CA HIS A 274 24.22 11.45 -9.32
C HIS A 274 23.23 10.92 -8.27
N GLN A 275 22.59 11.85 -7.59
CA GLN A 275 21.47 11.60 -6.68
C GLN A 275 20.19 12.20 -7.25
N VAL A 276 19.17 11.38 -7.39
CA VAL A 276 17.79 11.79 -7.65
C VAL A 276 17.13 12.03 -6.29
N SER A 277 16.55 13.21 -6.08
CA SER A 277 15.85 13.58 -4.85
C SER A 277 14.42 13.98 -5.20
N VAL A 278 13.45 13.28 -4.63
CA VAL A 278 12.02 13.49 -4.86
C VAL A 278 11.32 13.75 -3.53
N PHE A 279 10.48 14.77 -3.52
CA PHE A 279 9.71 15.18 -2.35
C PHE A 279 8.23 15.07 -2.66
N LEU A 280 7.52 14.31 -1.82
CA LEU A 280 6.11 13.99 -1.99
C LEU A 280 5.27 14.56 -0.85
N GLU A 281 4.02 14.83 -1.14
CA GLU A 281 2.98 15.07 -0.17
C GLU A 281 1.82 14.10 -0.42
N VAL A 282 1.27 13.56 0.67
CA VAL A 282 0.07 12.73 0.63
C VAL A 282 -0.96 13.33 1.58
N GLU A 283 -2.02 13.87 1.01
CA GLU A 283 -3.15 14.41 1.75
C GLU A 283 -4.30 13.41 1.73
N GLY A 284 -4.84 13.09 2.87
CA GLY A 284 -5.97 12.15 2.96
C GLY A 284 -7.25 12.75 2.36
N ALA A 285 -8.07 11.91 1.76
CA ALA A 285 -9.32 12.30 1.11
C ALA A 285 -10.42 12.80 2.08
N ALA A 286 -10.16 12.73 3.38
CA ALA A 286 -11.07 13.16 4.44
C ALA A 286 -12.48 12.51 4.39
N HIS A 287 -12.57 11.26 3.92
CA HIS A 287 -13.84 10.53 3.87
C HIS A 287 -14.30 10.07 5.26
N TYR A 288 -13.37 9.58 6.05
CA TYR A 288 -13.58 9.17 7.45
C TYR A 288 -12.47 9.73 8.34
N LEU A 289 -11.22 9.57 7.95
CA LEU A 289 -10.06 10.08 8.65
C LEU A 289 -9.75 11.53 8.25
N PRO A 290 -9.15 12.34 9.14
CA PRO A 290 -8.77 13.71 8.79
C PRO A 290 -7.75 13.77 7.65
N ALA A 291 -7.71 14.90 6.93
CA ALA A 291 -6.80 15.10 5.80
C ALA A 291 -5.31 14.90 6.15
N TYR A 292 -4.89 15.13 7.39
CA TYR A 292 -3.51 14.85 7.80
C TYR A 292 -3.15 13.36 7.84
N ALA A 293 -4.14 12.46 7.85
CA ALA A 293 -3.94 11.02 7.89
C ALA A 293 -3.71 10.41 6.49
N GLY A 294 -2.95 11.08 5.63
CA GLY A 294 -2.61 10.62 4.28
C GLY A 294 -1.94 9.24 4.25
N ASN A 295 -1.19 8.90 5.28
CA ASN A 295 -0.59 7.57 5.44
C ASN A 295 -1.64 6.45 5.56
N LEU A 296 -2.75 6.67 6.23
CA LEU A 296 -3.82 5.68 6.32
C LEU A 296 -4.63 5.65 5.02
N ASP A 297 -4.88 6.82 4.44
CA ASP A 297 -5.62 6.97 3.18
C ASP A 297 -4.94 6.25 2.00
N ILE A 298 -3.63 6.37 1.84
CA ILE A 298 -2.89 5.70 0.76
C ILE A 298 -2.92 4.17 0.91
N MET A 299 -2.85 3.65 2.14
CA MET A 299 -2.93 2.21 2.40
C MET A 299 -4.28 1.64 1.99
N THR A 300 -5.36 2.26 2.43
CA THR A 300 -6.71 1.80 2.13
C THR A 300 -7.09 2.00 0.66
N SER A 301 -6.61 3.07 0.03
CA SER A 301 -6.80 3.33 -1.40
C SER A 301 -6.05 2.32 -2.28
N ALA A 302 -4.80 1.97 -1.91
CA ALA A 302 -4.02 0.95 -2.62
C ALA A 302 -4.67 -0.44 -2.50
N ALA A 303 -5.13 -0.82 -1.31
CA ALA A 303 -5.82 -2.09 -1.08
C ALA A 303 -7.13 -2.17 -1.89
N LEU A 304 -7.93 -1.11 -1.88
CA LEU A 304 -9.15 -1.02 -2.68
C LEU A 304 -8.84 -1.13 -4.18
N ARG A 305 -7.85 -0.38 -4.67
CA ARG A 305 -7.43 -0.43 -6.09
C ARG A 305 -7.03 -1.84 -6.53
N PHE A 306 -6.28 -2.56 -5.68
CA PHE A 306 -5.94 -3.96 -5.96
C PHE A 306 -7.18 -4.85 -6.04
N ALA A 307 -8.07 -4.78 -5.03
CA ALA A 307 -9.27 -5.61 -4.97
C ALA A 307 -10.20 -5.39 -6.16
N GLU A 308 -10.40 -4.13 -6.56
CA GLU A 308 -11.22 -3.78 -7.74
C GLU A 308 -10.68 -4.39 -9.01
N ALA A 309 -9.37 -4.23 -9.27
CA ALA A 309 -8.75 -4.79 -10.46
C ALA A 309 -8.74 -6.33 -10.48
N ALA A 310 -8.64 -6.95 -9.31
CA ALA A 310 -8.71 -8.41 -9.18
C ALA A 310 -10.14 -8.91 -9.42
N ALA A 311 -11.17 -8.22 -8.90
CA ALA A 311 -12.57 -8.55 -9.13
C ALA A 311 -12.99 -8.38 -10.59
N GLU A 312 -12.50 -7.36 -11.28
CA GLU A 312 -12.71 -7.18 -12.73
C GLU A 312 -12.19 -8.39 -13.52
N THR A 313 -11.01 -8.89 -13.17
CA THR A 313 -10.40 -10.06 -13.81
C THR A 313 -11.22 -11.32 -13.59
N ASP A 314 -11.72 -11.55 -12.36
CA ASP A 314 -12.55 -12.69 -12.03
C ASP A 314 -13.88 -12.67 -12.80
N THR A 315 -14.50 -11.51 -12.91
CA THR A 315 -15.75 -11.31 -13.67
C THR A 315 -15.54 -11.56 -15.16
N ALA A 316 -14.47 -11.03 -15.75
CA ALA A 316 -14.15 -11.27 -17.16
C ALA A 316 -13.92 -12.75 -17.45
N ARG A 317 -13.20 -13.46 -16.58
CA ARG A 317 -12.94 -14.90 -16.72
C ARG A 317 -14.21 -15.74 -16.58
N ALA A 318 -15.12 -15.37 -15.67
CA ALA A 318 -16.41 -16.05 -15.53
C ALA A 318 -17.25 -15.91 -16.81
N ALA A 319 -17.32 -14.70 -17.39
CA ALA A 319 -18.05 -14.45 -18.63
C ALA A 319 -17.48 -15.23 -19.83
N GLU A 320 -16.16 -15.37 -19.94
CA GLU A 320 -15.50 -16.17 -20.98
C GLU A 320 -15.86 -17.66 -20.87
N LEU A 321 -15.91 -18.20 -19.64
CA LEU A 321 -16.29 -19.60 -19.40
C LEU A 321 -17.76 -19.88 -19.72
N GLU A 322 -18.66 -18.92 -19.52
CA GLU A 322 -20.07 -19.04 -19.89
C GLU A 322 -20.28 -18.98 -21.40
N THR A 323 -19.47 -18.21 -22.12
CA THR A 323 -19.57 -18.06 -23.58
C THR A 323 -19.01 -19.28 -24.33
N THR A 324 -18.20 -20.10 -23.66
CA THR A 324 -17.55 -21.29 -24.26
C THR A 324 -18.34 -22.58 -24.01
N ARG A 325 -19.45 -22.50 -23.28
CA ARG A 325 -20.41 -23.60 -23.03
C ARG A 325 -21.63 -23.48 -23.93
#